data_16b92e4651c2a22505f2a2a6def4352e
#
_entry.id   16b92e4651c2a22505f2a2a6def4352e
#
_cell.length_a   1.000
_cell.length_b   1.000
_cell.length_c   1.000
_cell.angle_alpha   90.00
_cell.angle_beta   90.00
_cell.angle_gamma   90.00
#
_symmetry.space_group_name_H-M   'P 1'
#
loop_
_entity.id
_entity.type
_entity.pdbx_description
1 polymer ?
#
loop_
_entity_poly.entity_id
_entity_poly.type
_entity_poly.pdbx_seq_one_letter_code
_entity_poly.pdbx_strand_id
1 'polypeptide(L)'
;TTLQKEDTSIPLNIPSKGYLCFTKYFNKVVQKHKVGGETLITIPNFPALSNDGGYLALSSSKETAAGHTFDTCCFRDEMHTSEKTTGVSLEKNSPELPSLNKNWHSSKHTTGGTPGIKNM
;
A
#
# COMPACT_ATOMS: atom_id res chain seq x y z
N THR A 1 -13.96 0.16 -1.40
CA THR A 1 -13.23 0.52 -2.61
C THR A 1 -12.44 -0.67 -3.13
N THR A 2 -12.60 -0.97 -4.41
CA THR A 2 -11.95 -2.13 -5.04
C THR A 2 -11.13 -1.68 -6.24
N LEU A 3 -9.86 -2.07 -6.28
CA LEU A 3 -9.00 -1.97 -7.45
C LEU A 3 -8.92 -3.33 -8.10
N GLN A 4 -9.07 -3.39 -9.41
CA GLN A 4 -9.06 -4.63 -10.18
C GLN A 4 -7.98 -4.59 -11.24
N LYS A 5 -7.63 -5.78 -11.76
CA LYS A 5 -6.63 -5.89 -12.81
C LYS A 5 -6.94 -5.04 -14.03
N GLU A 6 -8.22 -4.94 -14.40
CA GLU A 6 -8.64 -4.12 -15.54
C GLU A 6 -8.52 -2.62 -15.30
N ASP A 7 -8.29 -2.19 -14.08
CA ASP A 7 -8.00 -0.79 -13.75
C ASP A 7 -6.56 -0.41 -14.07
N THR A 8 -5.74 -1.36 -14.47
CA THR A 8 -4.35 -1.14 -14.86
C THR A 8 -4.16 -1.53 -16.32
N SER A 9 -3.21 -0.86 -16.99
CA SER A 9 -2.82 -1.21 -18.36
C SER A 9 -1.78 -2.32 -18.42
N ILE A 10 -1.28 -2.79 -17.27
CA ILE A 10 -0.24 -3.82 -17.19
C ILE A 10 -0.69 -4.96 -16.28
N PRO A 11 -0.19 -6.18 -16.50
CA PRO A 11 -0.52 -7.31 -15.64
C PRO A 11 -0.06 -7.06 -14.21
N LEU A 12 -0.93 -7.41 -13.24
CA LEU A 12 -0.59 -7.37 -11.83
C LEU A 12 0.15 -8.66 -11.47
N ASN A 13 1.45 -8.56 -11.31
CA ASN A 13 2.28 -9.68 -10.89
C ASN A 13 3.30 -9.18 -9.88
N ILE A 14 3.19 -9.65 -8.63
CA ILE A 14 4.13 -9.33 -7.56
C ILE A 14 5.12 -10.48 -7.49
N PRO A 15 6.41 -10.26 -7.78
CA PRO A 15 7.41 -11.31 -7.65
C PRO A 15 7.48 -11.84 -6.22
N SER A 16 7.88 -13.10 -6.06
CA SER A 16 8.11 -13.65 -4.73
C SER A 16 9.08 -12.76 -3.95
N LYS A 17 8.71 -12.38 -2.72
CA LYS A 17 9.47 -11.46 -1.87
C LYS A 17 9.68 -10.08 -2.49
N GLY A 18 8.90 -9.75 -3.51
CA GLY A 18 8.97 -8.45 -4.17
C GLY A 18 7.94 -7.46 -3.62
N TYR A 19 7.97 -6.26 -4.17
CA TYR A 19 7.12 -5.16 -3.74
C TYR A 19 6.51 -4.49 -4.96
N LEU A 20 5.26 -4.08 -4.84
CA LEU A 20 4.60 -3.19 -5.80
C LEU A 20 3.91 -2.07 -5.04
N CYS A 21 3.97 -0.88 -5.60
CA CYS A 21 3.25 0.27 -5.08
C CYS A 21 2.29 0.80 -6.14
N PHE A 22 1.04 0.98 -5.77
CA PHE A 22 0.04 1.60 -6.64
C PHE A 22 -0.07 3.06 -6.28
N THR A 23 -0.04 3.93 -7.26
CA THR A 23 -0.13 5.36 -7.02
C THR A 23 -0.86 6.06 -8.16
N LYS A 24 -1.53 7.15 -7.83
CA LYS A 24 -2.10 8.07 -8.81
C LYS A 24 -1.06 9.06 -9.30
N TYR A 25 0.01 9.29 -8.54
CA TYR A 25 0.97 10.38 -8.75
C TYR A 25 2.40 9.84 -8.82
N PHE A 26 2.71 9.14 -9.91
CA PHE A 26 4.02 8.49 -10.12
C PHE A 26 5.20 9.43 -9.86
N ASN A 27 5.23 10.57 -10.55
CA ASN A 27 6.36 11.49 -10.44
C ASN A 27 6.53 12.08 -9.04
N LYS A 28 5.41 12.38 -8.37
CA LYS A 28 5.46 12.91 -7.00
C LYS A 28 6.02 11.89 -6.01
N VAL A 29 5.67 10.62 -6.18
CA VAL A 29 6.19 9.54 -5.33
C VAL A 29 7.68 9.36 -5.54
N VAL A 30 8.13 9.30 -6.80
CA VAL A 30 9.54 9.16 -7.14
C VAL A 30 10.36 10.32 -6.55
N GLN A 31 9.89 11.55 -6.72
CA GLN A 31 10.59 12.73 -6.23
C GLN A 31 10.64 12.80 -4.71
N LYS A 32 9.49 12.56 -4.05
CA LYS A 32 9.41 12.68 -2.59
C LYS A 32 10.21 11.58 -1.89
N HIS A 33 10.06 10.35 -2.33
CA HIS A 33 10.62 9.19 -1.64
C HIS A 33 11.95 8.72 -2.23
N LYS A 34 12.38 9.31 -3.34
CA LYS A 34 13.66 9.02 -4.00
C LYS A 34 13.84 7.55 -4.31
N VAL A 35 12.76 6.93 -4.78
CA VAL A 35 12.76 5.52 -5.17
C VAL A 35 12.74 5.40 -6.69
N GLY A 36 13.18 4.25 -7.22
CA GLY A 36 13.08 3.96 -8.65
C GLY A 36 11.64 3.73 -9.06
N GLY A 37 11.35 3.81 -10.36
CA GLY A 37 10.01 3.63 -10.89
C GLY A 37 9.63 2.20 -11.23
N GLU A 38 10.54 1.24 -11.09
CA GLU A 38 10.35 -0.14 -11.56
C GLU A 38 9.23 -0.87 -10.80
N THR A 39 9.00 -0.49 -9.54
CA THR A 39 7.99 -1.13 -8.69
C THR A 39 6.76 -0.26 -8.48
N LEU A 40 6.64 0.85 -9.23
CA LEU A 40 5.49 1.75 -9.14
C LEU A 40 4.55 1.52 -10.31
N ILE A 41 3.27 1.39 -10.01
CA ILE A 41 2.20 1.25 -11.00
C ILE A 41 1.26 2.42 -10.87
N THR A 42 1.06 3.17 -11.94
CA THR A 42 0.12 4.28 -11.97
C THR A 42 -1.30 3.77 -12.21
N ILE A 43 -2.21 4.14 -11.33
CA ILE A 43 -3.64 3.86 -11.49
C ILE A 43 -4.37 5.19 -11.47
N PRO A 44 -4.76 5.73 -12.66
CA PRO A 44 -5.37 7.06 -12.74
C PRO A 44 -6.64 7.21 -11.92
N ASN A 45 -7.41 6.15 -11.80
CA ASN A 45 -8.67 6.14 -11.07
C ASN A 45 -8.52 5.62 -9.65
N PHE A 46 -7.31 5.71 -9.07
CA PHE A 46 -7.08 5.25 -7.70
C PHE A 46 -8.04 6.00 -6.76
N PRO A 47 -8.83 5.28 -5.97
CA PRO A 47 -9.80 5.91 -5.08
C PRO A 47 -9.11 6.69 -3.97
N ALA A 48 -9.77 7.75 -3.50
CA ALA A 48 -9.31 8.49 -2.34
C ALA A 48 -9.44 7.62 -1.10
N LEU A 49 -8.37 7.56 -0.31
CA LEU A 49 -8.36 6.87 0.97
C LEU A 49 -8.53 7.90 2.08
N SER A 50 -9.45 7.63 3.01
CA SER A 50 -9.70 8.53 4.14
C SER A 50 -8.48 8.57 5.08
N ASN A 51 -8.17 9.73 5.61
CA ASN A 51 -7.09 9.87 6.60
C ASN A 51 -7.45 9.21 7.93
N ASP A 52 -8.74 9.06 8.22
CA ASP A 52 -9.21 8.50 9.50
C ASP A 52 -9.14 6.98 9.53
N GLY A 53 -9.25 6.34 8.38
CA GLY A 53 -9.21 4.90 8.27
C GLY A 53 -10.01 4.37 7.10
N GLY A 54 -9.89 3.08 6.87
CA GLY A 54 -10.57 2.40 5.80
C GLY A 54 -10.22 0.93 5.74
N TYR A 55 -10.71 0.26 4.70
CA TYR A 55 -10.52 -1.15 4.49
C TYR A 55 -9.91 -1.39 3.10
N LEU A 56 -8.85 -2.20 3.07
CA LEU A 56 -8.22 -2.64 1.84
C LEU A 56 -8.16 -4.15 1.81
N ALA A 57 -8.38 -4.73 0.64
CA ALA A 57 -8.25 -6.16 0.44
C ALA A 57 -7.52 -6.44 -0.87
N LEU A 58 -6.67 -7.44 -0.85
CA LEU A 58 -6.01 -7.97 -2.03
C LEU A 58 -6.63 -9.32 -2.34
N SER A 59 -7.24 -9.46 -3.52
CA SER A 59 -7.91 -10.68 -3.90
C SER A 59 -7.70 -11.00 -5.38
N SER A 60 -7.93 -12.27 -5.74
CA SER A 60 -7.77 -12.73 -7.12
C SER A 60 -8.95 -12.37 -8.01
N SER A 61 -10.08 -11.96 -7.43
CA SER A 61 -11.29 -11.59 -8.16
C SER A 61 -12.05 -10.53 -7.39
N LYS A 62 -12.77 -9.68 -8.12
CA LYS A 62 -13.66 -8.69 -7.53
C LYS A 62 -14.86 -9.34 -6.82
N GLU A 63 -15.24 -10.55 -7.24
CA GLU A 63 -16.31 -11.33 -6.64
C GLU A 63 -15.71 -12.26 -5.58
N THR A 64 -16.01 -11.98 -4.29
CA THR A 64 -15.48 -12.77 -3.19
C THR A 64 -15.90 -14.23 -3.24
N ALA A 65 -17.07 -14.53 -3.85
CA ALA A 65 -17.53 -15.91 -4.00
C ALA A 65 -16.72 -16.70 -5.04
N ALA A 66 -16.15 -16.02 -6.06
CA ALA A 66 -15.39 -16.65 -7.12
C ALA A 66 -13.89 -16.46 -6.97
N GLY A 67 -13.44 -15.56 -6.09
CA GLY A 67 -12.04 -15.21 -5.91
C GLY A 67 -11.49 -15.67 -4.57
N HIS A 68 -10.18 -15.53 -4.43
CA HIS A 68 -9.46 -15.80 -3.19
C HIS A 68 -8.91 -14.49 -2.64
N THR A 69 -9.17 -14.22 -1.36
CA THR A 69 -8.62 -13.04 -0.68
C THR A 69 -7.29 -13.41 -0.04
N PHE A 70 -6.23 -12.74 -0.48
CA PHE A 70 -4.86 -13.01 0.00
C PHE A 70 -4.52 -12.25 1.26
N ASP A 71 -4.96 -11.00 1.38
CA ASP A 71 -4.67 -10.17 2.54
C ASP A 71 -5.71 -9.07 2.67
N THR A 72 -5.95 -8.66 3.89
CA THR A 72 -6.86 -7.54 4.21
C THR A 72 -6.23 -6.64 5.23
N CYS A 73 -6.59 -5.36 5.19
CA CYS A 73 -6.13 -4.37 6.16
C CYS A 73 -7.25 -3.38 6.46
N CYS A 74 -7.62 -3.28 7.73
CA CYS A 74 -8.41 -2.17 8.25
C CYS A 74 -7.43 -1.12 8.78
N PHE A 75 -7.05 -0.15 7.96
CA PHE A 75 -6.12 0.88 8.39
C PHE A 75 -6.83 1.95 9.20
N ARG A 76 -6.17 2.46 10.21
CA ARG A 76 -6.67 3.49 11.11
C ARG A 76 -5.56 4.43 11.53
N ASP A 77 -5.93 5.65 11.83
CA ASP A 77 -4.98 6.67 12.30
C ASP A 77 -4.24 6.24 13.58
N GLU A 78 -4.93 5.53 14.47
CA GLU A 78 -4.34 5.03 15.73
C GLU A 78 -3.23 4.01 15.53
N MET A 79 -3.07 3.45 14.35
CA MET A 79 -1.97 2.54 14.04
C MET A 79 -0.62 3.24 13.96
N HIS A 80 -0.62 4.56 13.78
CA HIS A 80 0.63 5.33 13.78
C HIS A 80 1.29 5.31 15.15
N THR A 81 2.60 5.14 15.15
CA THR A 81 3.43 5.13 16.36
C THR A 81 4.12 6.47 16.60
N SER A 82 4.00 7.40 15.67
CA SER A 82 4.56 8.75 15.75
C SER A 82 3.43 9.77 15.89
N GLU A 83 3.70 10.86 16.61
CA GLU A 83 2.75 11.97 16.71
C GLU A 83 2.60 12.70 15.39
N LYS A 84 3.66 12.77 14.60
CA LYS A 84 3.62 13.35 13.26
C LYS A 84 3.12 12.30 12.27
N THR A 85 1.91 12.49 11.76
CA THR A 85 1.28 11.56 10.82
C THR A 85 1.18 12.11 9.40
N THR A 86 1.19 13.44 9.22
CA THR A 86 1.11 14.06 7.90
C THR A 86 2.33 13.73 7.05
N GLY A 87 2.11 13.11 5.90
CA GLY A 87 3.20 12.72 5.01
C GLY A 87 3.99 11.51 5.49
N VAL A 88 3.47 10.78 6.47
CA VAL A 88 4.11 9.59 7.04
C VAL A 88 3.20 8.39 6.80
N SER A 89 3.72 7.37 6.13
CA SER A 89 2.95 6.17 5.82
C SER A 89 2.92 5.19 6.99
N LEU A 90 1.90 4.35 6.99
CA LEU A 90 1.88 3.16 7.84
C LEU A 90 2.68 2.06 7.15
N GLU A 91 3.57 1.42 7.91
CA GLU A 91 4.38 0.32 7.41
C GLU A 91 4.22 -0.91 8.29
N LYS A 92 4.17 -2.07 7.63
CA LYS A 92 4.03 -3.35 8.32
C LYS A 92 5.34 -3.71 9.02
N ASN A 93 5.26 -4.14 10.28
CA ASN A 93 6.44 -4.55 11.05
C ASN A 93 7.06 -5.83 10.47
N SER A 94 6.20 -6.78 10.09
CA SER A 94 6.63 -8.04 9.50
C SER A 94 5.68 -8.44 8.40
N PRO A 95 6.16 -8.70 7.17
CA PRO A 95 5.28 -9.14 6.07
C PRO A 95 4.68 -10.51 6.30
N GLU A 96 5.26 -11.32 7.18
CA GLU A 96 4.82 -12.69 7.47
C GLU A 96 3.70 -12.75 8.50
N LEU A 97 3.50 -11.68 9.26
CA LEU A 97 2.45 -11.61 10.27
C LEU A 97 1.18 -11.01 9.69
N PRO A 98 0.00 -11.35 10.24
CA PRO A 98 -1.27 -10.78 9.78
C PRO A 98 -1.31 -9.25 9.87
N SER A 99 -2.15 -8.63 9.03
CA SER A 99 -2.34 -7.18 8.98
C SER A 99 -3.24 -6.69 10.12
N LEU A 100 -2.89 -7.02 11.36
CA LEU A 100 -3.57 -6.57 12.57
C LEU A 100 -2.90 -5.31 13.11
N ASN A 101 -3.62 -4.56 13.96
CA ASN A 101 -3.17 -3.26 14.46
C ASN A 101 -1.73 -3.27 15.00
N LYS A 102 -1.33 -4.33 15.71
CA LYS A 102 -0.02 -4.44 16.33
C LYS A 102 1.12 -4.66 15.35
N ASN A 103 0.79 -5.00 14.10
CA ASN A 103 1.81 -5.26 13.08
C ASN A 103 2.12 -4.03 12.23
N TRP A 104 1.72 -2.84 12.66
CA TRP A 104 1.92 -1.60 11.92
C TRP A 104 2.65 -0.57 12.76
N HIS A 105 3.40 0.30 12.09
CA HIS A 105 4.05 1.46 12.71
C HIS A 105 4.15 2.60 11.69
N SER A 106 4.44 3.80 12.17
CA SER A 106 4.76 4.93 11.30
C SER A 106 6.10 4.69 10.63
N SER A 107 6.22 5.03 9.34
CA SER A 107 7.50 4.92 8.65
C SER A 107 8.60 5.67 9.40
N LYS A 108 9.75 5.04 9.52
CA LYS A 108 10.94 5.65 10.12
C LYS A 108 11.84 6.29 9.07
N HIS A 109 11.48 6.16 7.81
CA HIS A 109 12.27 6.72 6.72
C HIS A 109 12.17 8.25 6.71
N THR A 110 13.28 8.92 6.39
CA THR A 110 13.34 10.38 6.38
C THR A 110 12.36 11.03 5.42
N THR A 111 11.99 10.33 4.34
CA THR A 111 11.01 10.84 3.36
C THR A 111 9.57 10.58 3.75
N GLY A 112 9.31 9.86 4.85
CA GLY A 112 7.97 9.53 5.31
C GLY A 112 7.41 8.22 4.79
N GLY A 113 8.15 7.46 3.99
CA GLY A 113 7.69 6.18 3.47
C GLY A 113 8.70 5.49 2.60
N THR A 114 8.42 4.21 2.29
CA THR A 114 9.28 3.35 1.47
C THR A 114 8.47 2.66 0.38
N PRO A 115 7.79 3.43 -0.51
CA PRO A 115 6.90 2.83 -1.52
C PRO A 115 7.68 1.96 -2.50
N GLY A 116 7.20 0.74 -2.70
CA GLY A 116 7.77 -0.19 -3.66
C GLY A 116 9.09 -0.83 -3.26
N ILE A 117 9.54 -0.61 -2.01
CA ILE A 117 10.76 -1.22 -1.48
C ILE A 117 10.50 -1.73 -0.06
N LYS A 118 11.48 -2.40 0.51
CA LYS A 118 11.35 -2.95 1.86
C LYS A 118 11.09 -1.86 2.90
N ASN A 119 10.19 -2.12 3.83
CA ASN A 119 9.89 -1.21 4.94
C ASN A 119 11.11 -1.02 5.87
N MET A 120 11.15 0.12 6.47
CA MET A 120 12.15 0.44 7.48
C MET A 120 11.54 0.43 8.86
#